data_c49ab4beda73a21df70143a3d3ae4fc4
#
_entry.id   c49ab4beda73a21df70143a3d3ae4fc4
#
_cell.length_a   1.000
_cell.length_b   1.000
_cell.length_c   1.000
_cell.angle_alpha   90.00
_cell.angle_beta   90.00
_cell.angle_gamma   90.00
#
_symmetry.space_group_name_H-M   'P 1'
#
loop_
_entity.id
_entity.type
_entity.pdbx_description
1 polymer ?
#
loop_
_entity_poly.entity_id
_entity_poly.type
_entity_poly.pdbx_seq_one_letter_code
_entity_poly.pdbx_strand_id
1 'polypeptide(L)'
;MRLPAVALLLAGLACVASAQTTSTGTKWDYIGKYGPINWGKLDPAFKACSVGKEQSPVDIRNAKLNKALQPIEFHYMAGPAEMVNNGHTIQINVSPGSYIVYEGVRYDLVQFHFHHPSDESVKGKLSDMVVHLVHKSADGKIAVVAVLMTENRGQPNALLSTLWPSMPKVVGQTAKISDMVNPGAFLPADRGYWTYTGSLTAPPCTEGVKWLIFQQQMPLSREQLRAFSAIYPVNSRPLQDLHGRKIEASE
;
A
#
# COMPACT_ATOMS: atom_id res chain seq x y z
N MET A 1 -10.21 -48.44 46.12
CA MET A 1 -10.83 -47.31 45.39
C MET A 1 -9.71 -46.38 44.88
N ARG A 2 -9.43 -46.41 43.59
CA ARG A 2 -8.42 -45.53 42.96
C ARG A 2 -9.16 -44.49 42.14
N LEU A 3 -8.97 -43.21 42.45
CA LEU A 3 -9.50 -42.07 41.70
C LEU A 3 -8.64 -41.82 40.47
N PRO A 4 -9.21 -41.48 39.30
CA PRO A 4 -8.43 -41.11 38.13
C PRO A 4 -8.03 -39.63 38.18
N ALA A 5 -6.79 -39.38 37.84
CA ALA A 5 -6.23 -38.04 37.69
C ALA A 5 -6.79 -37.40 36.40
N VAL A 6 -7.41 -36.23 36.56
CA VAL A 6 -7.84 -35.39 35.44
C VAL A 6 -6.65 -34.54 34.98
N ALA A 7 -6.18 -34.79 33.77
CA ALA A 7 -5.16 -33.97 33.15
C ALA A 7 -5.82 -32.71 32.53
N LEU A 8 -5.53 -31.53 33.08
CA LEU A 8 -5.88 -30.24 32.51
C LEU A 8 -4.97 -29.95 31.30
N LEU A 9 -5.54 -29.99 30.12
CA LEU A 9 -4.88 -29.45 28.90
C LEU A 9 -4.96 -27.91 28.94
N LEU A 10 -3.85 -27.27 29.21
CA LEU A 10 -3.66 -25.84 29.00
C LEU A 10 -3.52 -25.59 27.50
N ALA A 11 -4.58 -25.07 26.88
CA ALA A 11 -4.50 -24.54 25.51
C ALA A 11 -3.72 -23.21 25.55
N GLY A 12 -2.49 -23.24 25.06
CA GLY A 12 -1.69 -22.05 24.88
C GLY A 12 -2.27 -21.17 23.78
N LEU A 13 -2.81 -20.00 24.13
CA LEU A 13 -3.11 -18.93 23.18
C LEU A 13 -1.79 -18.43 22.59
N ALA A 14 -1.52 -18.80 21.32
CA ALA A 14 -0.45 -18.18 20.56
C ALA A 14 -0.86 -16.73 20.27
N CYS A 15 -0.25 -15.77 20.96
CA CYS A 15 -0.31 -14.36 20.62
C CYS A 15 0.31 -14.17 19.23
N VAL A 16 -0.52 -13.95 18.23
CA VAL A 16 -0.05 -13.55 16.89
C VAL A 16 0.44 -12.12 17.02
N ALA A 17 1.75 -11.95 17.18
CA ALA A 17 2.38 -10.64 17.16
C ALA A 17 2.18 -10.04 15.78
N SER A 18 1.35 -9.01 15.67
CA SER A 18 1.23 -8.15 14.51
C SER A 18 2.61 -7.63 14.19
N ALA A 19 3.13 -7.95 13.00
CA ALA A 19 4.37 -7.37 12.51
C ALA A 19 4.14 -5.89 12.21
N GLN A 20 4.21 -5.07 13.26
CA GLN A 20 4.43 -3.65 13.13
C GLN A 20 5.82 -3.51 12.52
N THR A 21 5.92 -2.91 11.34
CA THR A 21 7.20 -2.37 10.87
C THR A 21 7.71 -1.47 11.97
N THR A 22 8.76 -1.89 12.65
CA THR A 22 9.41 -1.09 13.69
C THR A 22 9.92 0.19 13.00
N SER A 23 9.15 1.25 13.12
CA SER A 23 9.67 2.60 12.93
C SER A 23 10.87 2.72 13.84
N THR A 24 12.03 3.05 13.31
CA THR A 24 13.26 3.28 14.07
C THR A 24 13.12 4.48 15.02
N GLY A 25 11.96 5.11 15.09
CA GLY A 25 11.74 6.35 15.81
C GLY A 25 12.37 7.57 15.12
N THR A 26 13.14 7.35 14.06
CA THR A 26 13.79 8.43 13.30
C THR A 26 12.75 9.25 12.53
N LYS A 27 12.73 10.55 12.80
CA LYS A 27 11.82 11.46 12.12
C LYS A 27 12.20 11.61 10.65
N TRP A 28 11.22 11.43 9.77
CA TRP A 28 11.31 11.71 8.34
C TRP A 28 10.02 12.37 7.84
N ASP A 29 10.03 12.94 6.65
CA ASP A 29 8.90 13.64 6.06
C ASP A 29 9.03 13.58 4.52
N TYR A 30 8.04 14.08 3.79
CA TYR A 30 8.10 14.23 2.34
C TYR A 30 8.68 15.59 1.89
N ILE A 31 8.87 16.54 2.81
CA ILE A 31 9.35 17.89 2.49
C ILE A 31 10.49 18.33 3.41
N GLY A 32 11.22 19.37 2.97
CA GLY A 32 12.24 20.03 3.76
C GLY A 32 13.44 19.14 4.12
N LYS A 33 14.07 19.42 5.27
CA LYS A 33 15.31 18.73 5.68
C LYS A 33 15.14 17.25 6.01
N TYR A 34 13.92 16.81 6.26
CA TYR A 34 13.56 15.41 6.51
C TYR A 34 12.99 14.73 5.26
N GLY A 35 12.96 15.43 4.11
CA GLY A 35 12.41 14.96 2.86
C GLY A 35 13.25 13.91 2.13
N PRO A 36 12.73 13.35 1.02
CA PRO A 36 13.26 12.16 0.33
C PRO A 36 14.73 12.24 -0.06
N ILE A 37 15.22 13.40 -0.45
CA ILE A 37 16.63 13.61 -0.82
C ILE A 37 17.60 13.34 0.34
N ASN A 38 17.12 13.39 1.57
CA ASN A 38 17.92 13.22 2.77
C ASN A 38 17.66 11.90 3.49
N TRP A 39 16.60 11.13 3.14
CA TRP A 39 16.21 9.93 3.89
C TRP A 39 17.36 8.99 4.19
N GLY A 40 18.19 8.65 3.21
CA GLY A 40 19.31 7.73 3.40
C GLY A 40 20.43 8.26 4.34
N LYS A 41 20.35 9.52 4.76
CA LYS A 41 21.28 10.15 5.71
C LYS A 41 20.68 10.33 7.10
N LEU A 42 19.36 10.16 7.24
CA LEU A 42 18.67 10.38 8.52
C LEU A 42 18.92 9.24 9.50
N ASP A 43 19.07 8.01 8.98
CA ASP A 43 19.27 6.82 9.78
C ASP A 43 20.07 5.78 8.96
N PRO A 44 21.04 5.07 9.57
CA PRO A 44 21.74 3.97 8.89
C PRO A 44 20.80 2.90 8.31
N ALA A 45 19.65 2.63 8.95
CA ALA A 45 18.62 1.72 8.47
C ALA A 45 17.95 2.20 7.18
N PHE A 46 18.01 3.50 6.87
CA PHE A 46 17.41 4.09 5.66
C PHE A 46 18.39 4.16 4.48
N LYS A 47 19.57 3.57 4.60
CA LYS A 47 20.63 3.61 3.59
C LYS A 47 20.13 3.25 2.19
N ALA A 48 19.24 2.28 2.06
CA ALA A 48 18.65 1.88 0.78
C ALA A 48 17.97 3.03 0.04
N CYS A 49 17.39 4.02 0.76
CA CYS A 49 16.74 5.18 0.15
C CYS A 49 17.69 6.03 -0.73
N SER A 50 19.00 5.95 -0.51
CA SER A 50 19.99 6.76 -1.26
C SER A 50 20.91 5.91 -2.15
N VAL A 51 21.15 4.64 -1.84
CA VAL A 51 22.12 3.81 -2.58
C VAL A 51 21.49 2.61 -3.28
N GLY A 52 20.22 2.32 -2.99
CA GLY A 52 19.48 1.23 -3.61
C GLY A 52 19.38 1.39 -5.12
N LYS A 53 19.32 0.28 -5.84
CA LYS A 53 19.27 0.24 -7.29
C LYS A 53 17.92 -0.23 -7.83
N GLU A 54 17.09 -0.76 -6.97
CA GLU A 54 15.74 -1.21 -7.29
C GLU A 54 14.67 -0.34 -6.60
N GLN A 55 14.90 0.98 -6.58
CA GLN A 55 14.04 1.90 -5.86
C GLN A 55 12.72 2.21 -6.59
N SER A 56 11.68 2.52 -5.80
CA SER A 56 10.34 2.96 -6.22
C SER A 56 10.04 4.36 -5.65
N PRO A 57 9.09 5.10 -6.24
CA PRO A 57 8.32 4.80 -7.47
C PRO A 57 9.12 5.04 -8.74
N VAL A 58 8.58 4.61 -9.89
CA VAL A 58 9.19 4.84 -11.20
C VAL A 58 8.18 5.46 -12.18
N ASP A 59 8.69 6.02 -13.29
CA ASP A 59 7.83 6.41 -14.40
C ASP A 59 7.56 5.22 -15.31
N ILE A 60 6.31 4.84 -15.47
CA ILE A 60 5.89 3.73 -16.31
C ILE A 60 5.93 4.17 -17.76
N ARG A 61 7.06 3.86 -18.44
CA ARG A 61 7.28 4.11 -19.87
C ARG A 61 7.72 2.82 -20.54
N ASN A 62 7.31 2.66 -21.79
CA ASN A 62 7.80 1.58 -22.65
C ASN A 62 7.67 0.18 -22.01
N ALA A 63 6.61 -0.03 -21.19
CA ALA A 63 6.30 -1.34 -20.64
C ALA A 63 6.17 -2.36 -21.78
N LYS A 64 6.77 -3.53 -21.61
CA LYS A 64 6.77 -4.59 -22.62
C LYS A 64 5.60 -5.53 -22.35
N LEU A 65 4.76 -5.75 -23.36
CA LEU A 65 3.72 -6.77 -23.27
C LEU A 65 4.36 -8.14 -23.01
N ASN A 66 3.96 -8.77 -21.94
CA ASN A 66 4.35 -10.12 -21.60
C ASN A 66 3.08 -10.99 -21.43
N LYS A 67 2.76 -11.75 -22.47
CA LYS A 67 1.58 -12.65 -22.49
C LYS A 67 1.67 -13.83 -21.53
N ALA A 68 2.84 -14.07 -20.94
CA ALA A 68 3.02 -15.11 -19.92
C ALA A 68 2.63 -14.64 -18.51
N LEU A 69 2.40 -13.33 -18.31
CA LEU A 69 1.93 -12.83 -17.03
C LEU A 69 0.55 -13.40 -16.72
N GLN A 70 0.43 -13.98 -15.53
CA GLN A 70 -0.82 -14.56 -15.08
C GLN A 70 -1.73 -13.49 -14.48
N PRO A 71 -3.06 -13.65 -14.54
CA PRO A 71 -3.98 -12.81 -13.80
C PRO A 71 -3.66 -12.82 -12.30
N ILE A 72 -3.88 -11.69 -11.64
CA ILE A 72 -3.82 -11.62 -10.18
C ILE A 72 -5.14 -12.17 -9.64
N GLU A 73 -5.08 -13.20 -8.81
CA GLU A 73 -6.27 -13.75 -8.16
C GLU A 73 -6.56 -12.96 -6.87
N PHE A 74 -7.72 -12.32 -6.80
CA PHE A 74 -8.15 -11.53 -5.65
C PHE A 74 -9.16 -12.28 -4.80
N HIS A 75 -8.84 -12.46 -3.53
CA HIS A 75 -9.69 -13.05 -2.50
C HIS A 75 -9.95 -12.01 -1.39
N TYR A 76 -10.56 -10.89 -1.77
CA TYR A 76 -10.89 -9.83 -0.83
C TYR A 76 -12.28 -10.01 -0.27
N MET A 77 -12.40 -9.81 1.03
CA MET A 77 -13.66 -9.91 1.75
C MET A 77 -13.90 -8.65 2.59
N ALA A 78 -15.16 -8.31 2.78
CA ALA A 78 -15.53 -7.25 3.68
C ALA A 78 -15.23 -7.64 5.14
N GLY A 79 -14.63 -6.74 5.87
CA GLY A 79 -14.27 -6.96 7.27
C GLY A 79 -14.16 -5.68 8.08
N PRO A 80 -14.07 -5.79 9.42
CA PRO A 80 -13.76 -4.66 10.27
C PRO A 80 -12.43 -4.03 9.89
N ALA A 81 -12.35 -2.70 10.00
CA ALA A 81 -11.12 -1.96 9.73
C ALA A 81 -10.97 -0.77 10.68
N GLU A 82 -9.72 -0.38 10.91
CA GLU A 82 -9.35 0.80 11.67
C GLU A 82 -8.51 1.73 10.80
N MET A 83 -8.86 3.00 10.80
CA MET A 83 -8.12 4.05 10.12
C MET A 83 -7.16 4.74 11.09
N VAL A 84 -5.94 5.03 10.65
CA VAL A 84 -4.95 5.78 11.42
C VAL A 84 -4.33 6.88 10.57
N ASN A 85 -4.21 8.06 11.15
CA ASN A 85 -3.32 9.11 10.64
C ASN A 85 -1.93 8.88 11.24
N ASN A 86 -1.03 8.25 10.48
CA ASN A 86 0.29 7.85 10.98
C ASN A 86 1.37 8.95 10.86
N GLY A 87 0.99 10.17 10.44
CA GLY A 87 1.90 11.29 10.23
C GLY A 87 2.49 11.37 8.83
N HIS A 88 2.29 10.34 8.00
CA HIS A 88 2.79 10.26 6.64
C HIS A 88 1.69 10.00 5.62
N THR A 89 0.61 9.36 6.04
CA THR A 89 -0.58 9.08 5.25
C THR A 89 -1.77 8.73 6.15
N ILE A 90 -2.93 8.58 5.52
CA ILE A 90 -4.08 7.88 6.11
C ILE A 90 -3.96 6.40 5.74
N GLN A 91 -3.80 5.55 6.74
CA GLN A 91 -3.66 4.10 6.59
C GLN A 91 -4.89 3.39 7.15
N ILE A 92 -5.34 2.36 6.46
CA ILE A 92 -6.43 1.49 6.90
C ILE A 92 -5.86 0.10 7.20
N ASN A 93 -5.89 -0.26 8.48
CA ASN A 93 -5.57 -1.59 8.96
C ASN A 93 -6.82 -2.46 8.82
N VAL A 94 -6.72 -3.56 8.11
CA VAL A 94 -7.83 -4.48 7.83
C VAL A 94 -7.73 -5.73 8.67
N SER A 95 -8.87 -6.32 8.99
CA SER A 95 -8.90 -7.64 9.61
C SER A 95 -8.30 -8.71 8.67
N PRO A 96 -7.63 -9.73 9.22
CA PRO A 96 -7.11 -10.84 8.42
C PRO A 96 -8.20 -11.54 7.60
N GLY A 97 -7.81 -12.13 6.45
CA GLY A 97 -8.69 -12.93 5.60
C GLY A 97 -8.67 -12.53 4.12
N SER A 98 -8.41 -11.25 3.82
CA SER A 98 -8.20 -10.79 2.45
C SER A 98 -6.77 -11.11 1.98
N TYR A 99 -6.62 -11.62 0.75
CA TYR A 99 -5.33 -11.95 0.17
C TYR A 99 -5.38 -11.91 -1.37
N ILE A 100 -4.21 -11.95 -1.98
CA ILE A 100 -4.04 -12.23 -3.41
C ILE A 100 -3.21 -13.49 -3.60
N VAL A 101 -3.39 -14.15 -4.76
CA VAL A 101 -2.44 -15.13 -5.27
C VAL A 101 -1.81 -14.55 -6.54
N TYR A 102 -0.50 -14.48 -6.56
CA TYR A 102 0.28 -14.01 -7.70
C TYR A 102 1.47 -14.93 -7.95
N GLU A 103 1.61 -15.42 -9.18
CA GLU A 103 2.63 -16.43 -9.57
C GLU A 103 2.63 -17.66 -8.62
N GLY A 104 1.43 -18.12 -8.21
CA GLY A 104 1.27 -19.27 -7.30
C GLY A 104 1.60 -18.99 -5.83
N VAL A 105 2.02 -17.76 -5.47
CA VAL A 105 2.32 -17.37 -4.10
C VAL A 105 1.16 -16.59 -3.51
N ARG A 106 0.72 -16.99 -2.30
CA ARG A 106 -0.27 -16.25 -1.54
C ARG A 106 0.39 -15.09 -0.78
N TYR A 107 -0.22 -13.91 -0.87
CA TYR A 107 0.16 -12.71 -0.12
C TYR A 107 -1.06 -12.19 0.63
N ASP A 108 -1.03 -12.20 1.94
CA ASP A 108 -2.11 -11.70 2.78
C ASP A 108 -2.10 -10.17 2.82
N LEU A 109 -3.28 -9.55 2.70
CA LEU A 109 -3.42 -8.10 2.80
C LEU A 109 -3.17 -7.65 4.24
N VAL A 110 -2.22 -6.75 4.42
CA VAL A 110 -1.82 -6.22 5.72
C VAL A 110 -2.55 -4.90 6.01
N GLN A 111 -2.51 -3.97 5.06
CA GLN A 111 -3.10 -2.64 5.15
C GLN A 111 -3.20 -2.01 3.75
N PHE A 112 -3.93 -0.91 3.64
CA PHE A 112 -3.85 -0.03 2.48
C PHE A 112 -3.76 1.44 2.91
N HIS A 113 -3.16 2.27 2.07
CA HIS A 113 -2.93 3.67 2.35
C HIS A 113 -2.87 4.49 1.05
N PHE A 114 -2.77 5.81 1.15
CA PHE A 114 -2.93 6.70 0.03
C PHE A 114 -1.76 7.69 -0.12
N HIS A 115 -1.50 8.07 -1.37
CA HIS A 115 -0.59 9.15 -1.69
C HIS A 115 -1.24 10.18 -2.61
N HIS A 116 -0.90 11.45 -2.41
CA HIS A 116 -1.29 12.60 -3.23
C HIS A 116 -0.08 13.51 -3.47
N PRO A 117 0.24 13.82 -4.76
CA PRO A 117 -0.20 13.10 -5.94
C PRO A 117 0.20 11.63 -5.89
N SER A 118 -0.10 10.84 -6.95
CA SER A 118 0.35 9.45 -7.00
C SER A 118 1.87 9.34 -6.89
N ASP A 119 2.37 8.25 -6.30
CA ASP A 119 3.79 7.93 -6.29
C ASP A 119 4.26 7.62 -7.72
N GLU A 120 3.58 6.71 -8.40
CA GLU A 120 3.90 6.32 -9.78
C GLU A 120 3.43 7.37 -10.77
N SER A 121 4.19 7.55 -11.85
CA SER A 121 3.74 8.27 -13.03
C SER A 121 3.59 7.33 -14.23
N VAL A 122 2.73 7.71 -15.15
CA VAL A 122 2.57 7.03 -16.45
C VAL A 122 2.91 8.01 -17.56
N LYS A 123 3.97 7.71 -18.32
CA LYS A 123 4.48 8.58 -19.40
C LYS A 123 4.70 10.03 -18.94
N GLY A 124 5.26 10.18 -17.72
CA GLY A 124 5.60 11.45 -17.09
C GLY A 124 4.42 12.21 -16.47
N LYS A 125 3.24 11.60 -16.38
CA LYS A 125 2.07 12.21 -15.74
C LYS A 125 1.74 11.49 -14.44
N LEU A 126 1.67 12.22 -13.35
CA LEU A 126 1.13 11.75 -12.09
C LEU A 126 -0.39 11.72 -12.16
N SER A 127 -1.00 10.79 -11.47
CA SER A 127 -2.43 10.79 -11.17
C SER A 127 -2.69 11.64 -9.92
N ASP A 128 -3.96 12.01 -9.68
CA ASP A 128 -4.30 12.87 -8.54
C ASP A 128 -4.07 12.17 -7.20
N MET A 129 -4.31 10.86 -7.15
CA MET A 129 -4.03 10.00 -5.98
C MET A 129 -3.63 8.59 -6.44
N VAL A 130 -3.10 7.82 -5.51
CA VAL A 130 -2.97 6.36 -5.61
C VAL A 130 -3.36 5.73 -4.29
N VAL A 131 -3.97 4.56 -4.35
CA VAL A 131 -4.09 3.65 -3.20
C VAL A 131 -3.12 2.49 -3.38
N HIS A 132 -2.31 2.25 -2.34
CA HIS A 132 -1.42 1.10 -2.24
C HIS A 132 -2.02 0.06 -1.29
N LEU A 133 -2.35 -1.12 -1.81
CA LEU A 133 -2.78 -2.27 -1.01
C LEU A 133 -1.55 -3.14 -0.77
N VAL A 134 -1.06 -3.16 0.46
CA VAL A 134 0.19 -3.81 0.83
C VAL A 134 -0.09 -5.22 1.33
N HIS A 135 0.56 -6.18 0.68
CA HIS A 135 0.41 -7.60 0.98
C HIS A 135 1.74 -8.20 1.39
N LYS A 136 1.68 -9.27 2.18
CA LYS A 136 2.86 -10.00 2.65
C LYS A 136 2.64 -11.50 2.56
N SER A 137 3.62 -12.22 2.02
CA SER A 137 3.63 -13.68 1.99
C SER A 137 4.13 -14.28 3.32
N ALA A 138 3.94 -15.57 3.50
CA ALA A 138 4.37 -16.28 4.70
C ALA A 138 5.90 -16.25 4.90
N ASP A 139 6.68 -16.18 3.81
CA ASP A 139 8.15 -16.05 3.83
C ASP A 139 8.63 -14.58 3.91
N GLY A 140 7.68 -13.63 4.08
CA GLY A 140 7.98 -12.23 4.33
C GLY A 140 8.16 -11.36 3.09
N LYS A 141 8.00 -11.88 1.87
CA LYS A 141 8.01 -11.09 0.63
C LYS A 141 6.84 -10.12 0.59
N ILE A 142 7.04 -8.98 -0.02
CA ILE A 142 6.03 -7.92 -0.14
C ILE A 142 5.56 -7.82 -1.59
N ALA A 143 4.24 -7.76 -1.77
CA ALA A 143 3.61 -7.37 -3.03
C ALA A 143 2.69 -6.17 -2.76
N VAL A 144 2.76 -5.15 -3.62
CA VAL A 144 1.90 -3.98 -3.54
C VAL A 144 1.04 -3.89 -4.79
N VAL A 145 -0.28 -3.91 -4.59
CA VAL A 145 -1.23 -3.58 -5.64
C VAL A 145 -1.48 -2.08 -5.58
N ALA A 146 -1.22 -1.38 -6.68
CA ALA A 146 -1.43 0.05 -6.81
C ALA A 146 -2.60 0.34 -7.75
N VAL A 147 -3.53 1.20 -7.29
CA VAL A 147 -4.65 1.67 -8.11
C VAL A 147 -4.54 3.20 -8.22
N LEU A 148 -4.16 3.65 -9.40
CA LEU A 148 -4.10 5.07 -9.72
C LEU A 148 -5.53 5.66 -9.76
N MET A 149 -5.68 6.86 -9.23
CA MET A 149 -6.97 7.52 -9.14
C MET A 149 -6.89 8.92 -9.74
N THR A 150 -7.93 9.30 -10.48
CA THR A 150 -8.00 10.62 -11.12
C THR A 150 -9.32 11.32 -10.79
N GLU A 151 -9.24 12.64 -10.61
CA GLU A 151 -10.43 13.46 -10.40
C GLU A 151 -11.34 13.35 -11.62
N ASN A 152 -12.56 12.89 -11.40
CA ASN A 152 -13.61 12.91 -12.40
C ASN A 152 -14.84 13.62 -11.81
N ARG A 153 -15.25 14.71 -12.45
CA ARG A 153 -16.37 15.54 -12.00
C ARG A 153 -17.64 14.72 -11.85
N GLY A 154 -18.19 14.70 -10.62
CA GLY A 154 -19.44 14.02 -10.31
C GLY A 154 -19.36 12.51 -10.16
N GLN A 155 -18.18 11.92 -10.12
CA GLN A 155 -18.00 10.48 -9.90
C GLN A 155 -17.20 10.21 -8.62
N PRO A 156 -17.83 10.18 -7.45
CA PRO A 156 -17.15 9.83 -6.22
C PRO A 156 -16.75 8.34 -6.24
N ASN A 157 -15.62 8.04 -5.62
CA ASN A 157 -15.27 6.67 -5.32
C ASN A 157 -16.12 6.17 -4.14
N ALA A 158 -16.82 5.06 -4.32
CA ALA A 158 -17.76 4.56 -3.32
C ALA A 158 -17.06 4.22 -1.98
N LEU A 159 -15.88 3.57 -2.03
CA LEU A 159 -15.18 3.21 -0.81
C LEU A 159 -14.61 4.44 -0.08
N LEU A 160 -14.11 5.44 -0.80
CA LEU A 160 -13.71 6.70 -0.18
C LEU A 160 -14.89 7.44 0.47
N SER A 161 -16.09 7.32 -0.09
CA SER A 161 -17.31 7.90 0.54
C SER A 161 -17.63 7.24 1.89
N THR A 162 -17.32 5.97 2.05
CA THR A 162 -17.43 5.25 3.34
C THR A 162 -16.31 5.62 4.31
N LEU A 163 -15.08 5.76 3.80
CA LEU A 163 -13.89 5.96 4.64
C LEU A 163 -13.73 7.40 5.13
N TRP A 164 -13.87 8.39 4.23
CA TRP A 164 -13.49 9.79 4.50
C TRP A 164 -14.28 10.48 5.63
N PRO A 165 -15.56 10.15 5.90
CA PRO A 165 -16.27 10.73 7.07
C PRO A 165 -15.58 10.45 8.40
N SER A 166 -14.86 9.32 8.53
CA SER A 166 -14.13 8.93 9.75
C SER A 166 -12.65 9.32 9.74
N MET A 167 -12.18 10.04 8.71
CA MET A 167 -10.76 10.30 8.49
C MET A 167 -10.13 11.14 9.62
N PRO A 168 -9.12 10.60 10.37
CA PRO A 168 -8.48 11.31 11.46
C PRO A 168 -7.64 12.48 10.92
N LYS A 169 -7.84 13.68 11.46
CA LYS A 169 -7.14 14.90 11.02
C LYS A 169 -5.85 15.18 11.78
N VAL A 170 -5.65 14.55 12.92
CA VAL A 170 -4.50 14.77 13.79
C VAL A 170 -3.61 13.52 13.78
N VAL A 171 -2.30 13.74 13.63
CA VAL A 171 -1.29 12.67 13.66
C VAL A 171 -1.38 11.85 14.93
N GLY A 172 -1.33 10.53 14.79
CA GLY A 172 -1.45 9.57 15.87
C GLY A 172 -2.88 9.21 16.26
N GLN A 173 -3.89 9.93 15.74
CA GLN A 173 -5.28 9.54 15.98
C GLN A 173 -5.69 8.32 15.14
N THR A 174 -6.54 7.49 15.73
CA THR A 174 -7.21 6.37 15.09
C THR A 174 -8.72 6.58 15.07
N ALA A 175 -9.39 5.95 14.12
CA ALA A 175 -10.85 5.91 14.03
C ALA A 175 -11.29 4.51 13.61
N LYS A 176 -12.24 3.93 14.35
CA LYS A 176 -12.94 2.73 13.89
C LYS A 176 -13.90 3.12 12.77
N ILE A 177 -13.89 2.34 11.71
CA ILE A 177 -14.84 2.49 10.62
C ILE A 177 -16.08 1.68 11.00
N SER A 178 -17.25 2.34 11.01
CA SER A 178 -18.50 1.69 11.42
C SER A 178 -18.96 0.61 10.44
N ASP A 179 -18.64 0.79 9.17
CA ASP A 179 -19.03 -0.12 8.09
C ASP A 179 -17.96 -1.20 7.86
N MET A 180 -18.40 -2.31 7.28
CA MET A 180 -17.49 -3.34 6.81
C MET A 180 -16.76 -2.84 5.56
N VAL A 181 -15.43 -2.88 5.59
CA VAL A 181 -14.57 -2.40 4.51
C VAL A 181 -14.19 -3.56 3.59
N ASN A 182 -14.58 -3.47 2.31
CA ASN A 182 -14.14 -4.40 1.28
C ASN A 182 -13.08 -3.73 0.39
N PRO A 183 -11.79 -4.09 0.50
CA PRO A 183 -10.73 -3.51 -0.33
C PRO A 183 -10.96 -3.75 -1.85
N GLY A 184 -11.72 -4.78 -2.21
CA GLY A 184 -12.07 -5.09 -3.60
C GLY A 184 -12.82 -3.97 -4.33
N ALA A 185 -13.44 -3.04 -3.59
CA ALA A 185 -14.11 -1.88 -4.18
C ALA A 185 -13.15 -0.85 -4.82
N PHE A 186 -11.83 -0.93 -4.56
CA PHE A 186 -10.83 -0.16 -5.29
C PHE A 186 -10.43 -0.77 -6.62
N LEU A 187 -10.73 -2.04 -6.84
CA LEU A 187 -10.24 -2.73 -8.03
C LEU A 187 -11.02 -2.30 -9.28
N PRO A 188 -10.36 -1.84 -10.36
CA PRO A 188 -11.02 -1.47 -11.60
C PRO A 188 -11.63 -2.69 -12.29
N ALA A 189 -12.54 -2.47 -13.26
CA ALA A 189 -13.15 -3.56 -14.02
C ALA A 189 -12.15 -4.25 -14.95
N ASP A 190 -11.33 -3.47 -15.63
CA ASP A 190 -10.19 -3.97 -16.39
C ASP A 190 -9.05 -4.32 -15.44
N ARG A 191 -8.56 -5.55 -15.53
CA ARG A 191 -7.54 -6.13 -14.65
C ARG A 191 -6.14 -6.12 -15.26
N GLY A 192 -5.96 -5.51 -16.43
CA GLY A 192 -4.64 -5.30 -17.00
C GLY A 192 -3.74 -4.52 -16.05
N TYR A 193 -2.49 -4.95 -15.90
CA TYR A 193 -1.56 -4.35 -14.95
C TYR A 193 -0.14 -4.24 -15.52
N TRP A 194 0.61 -3.31 -14.97
CA TRP A 194 2.06 -3.26 -15.11
C TRP A 194 2.73 -3.88 -13.89
N THR A 195 3.89 -4.50 -14.11
CA THR A 195 4.66 -5.10 -13.02
C THR A 195 6.15 -4.85 -13.16
N TYR A 196 6.80 -4.69 -12.02
CA TYR A 196 8.25 -4.63 -11.88
C TYR A 196 8.66 -4.96 -10.45
N THR A 197 9.94 -5.26 -10.22
CA THR A 197 10.51 -5.36 -8.87
C THR A 197 11.09 -4.02 -8.46
N GLY A 198 10.71 -3.56 -7.27
CA GLY A 198 11.09 -2.27 -6.73
C GLY A 198 11.27 -2.26 -5.23
N SER A 199 10.93 -1.16 -4.57
CA SER A 199 11.08 -0.96 -3.13
C SER A 199 9.81 -0.43 -2.48
N LEU A 200 9.83 -0.33 -1.16
CA LEU A 200 8.93 0.57 -0.45
C LEU A 200 9.21 2.02 -0.87
N THR A 201 8.17 2.85 -0.99
CA THR A 201 8.27 4.27 -1.36
C THR A 201 8.43 5.21 -0.16
N ALA A 202 8.58 4.64 1.03
CA ALA A 202 8.84 5.32 2.28
C ALA A 202 10.02 4.66 3.01
N PRO A 203 10.74 5.36 3.90
CA PRO A 203 11.76 4.74 4.72
C PRO A 203 11.26 3.47 5.43
N PRO A 204 12.07 2.40 5.42
CA PRO A 204 13.49 2.33 5.07
C PRO A 204 13.80 2.04 3.59
N CYS A 205 12.85 2.15 2.64
CA CYS A 205 13.01 1.94 1.21
C CYS A 205 13.51 0.54 0.85
N THR A 206 13.08 -0.46 1.60
CA THR A 206 13.47 -1.87 1.42
C THR A 206 13.15 -2.34 0.02
N GLU A 207 14.14 -2.92 -0.67
CA GLU A 207 14.02 -3.47 -2.02
C GLU A 207 13.43 -4.89 -2.04
N GLY A 208 13.13 -5.41 -3.23
CA GLY A 208 12.52 -6.72 -3.42
C GLY A 208 10.99 -6.70 -3.36
N VAL A 209 10.36 -5.54 -3.45
CA VAL A 209 8.90 -5.40 -3.49
C VAL A 209 8.38 -5.69 -4.90
N LYS A 210 7.42 -6.60 -5.04
CA LYS A 210 6.70 -6.83 -6.30
C LYS A 210 5.59 -5.77 -6.44
N TRP A 211 5.69 -4.94 -7.46
CA TRP A 211 4.69 -3.93 -7.80
C TRP A 211 3.73 -4.48 -8.86
N LEU A 212 2.44 -4.29 -8.62
CA LEU A 212 1.31 -4.71 -9.45
C LEU A 212 0.40 -3.48 -9.62
N ILE A 213 0.58 -2.71 -10.70
CA ILE A 213 -0.07 -1.41 -10.88
C ILE A 213 -1.13 -1.54 -11.95
N PHE A 214 -2.40 -1.34 -11.61
CA PHE A 214 -3.47 -1.41 -12.60
C PHE A 214 -3.34 -0.35 -13.68
N GLN A 215 -3.60 -0.75 -14.93
CA GLN A 215 -3.59 0.14 -16.09
C GLN A 215 -4.81 1.05 -16.10
N GLN A 216 -5.96 0.52 -15.71
CA GLN A 216 -7.19 1.29 -15.58
C GLN A 216 -7.18 2.08 -14.28
N GLN A 217 -7.38 3.40 -14.38
CA GLN A 217 -7.53 4.28 -13.23
C GLN A 217 -8.95 4.23 -12.67
N MET A 218 -9.09 4.51 -11.38
CA MET A 218 -10.38 4.66 -10.72
C MET A 218 -10.73 6.15 -10.52
N PRO A 219 -12.01 6.51 -10.62
CA PRO A 219 -12.42 7.89 -10.36
C PRO A 219 -12.43 8.21 -8.86
N LEU A 220 -12.24 9.50 -8.55
CA LEU A 220 -12.60 10.09 -7.27
C LEU A 220 -13.18 11.49 -7.50
N SER A 221 -14.01 11.97 -6.55
CA SER A 221 -14.54 13.32 -6.66
C SER A 221 -13.53 14.37 -6.20
N ARG A 222 -13.74 15.61 -6.64
CA ARG A 222 -12.95 16.76 -6.19
C ARG A 222 -13.00 16.95 -4.68
N GLU A 223 -14.13 16.70 -4.06
CA GLU A 223 -14.34 16.80 -2.61
C GLU A 223 -13.51 15.73 -1.88
N GLN A 224 -13.50 14.52 -2.40
CA GLN A 224 -12.68 13.43 -1.84
C GLN A 224 -11.18 13.74 -1.95
N LEU A 225 -10.73 14.24 -3.09
CA LEU A 225 -9.36 14.69 -3.28
C LEU A 225 -8.99 15.82 -2.31
N ARG A 226 -9.83 16.85 -2.20
CA ARG A 226 -9.60 17.98 -1.29
C ARG A 226 -9.58 17.56 0.18
N ALA A 227 -10.43 16.61 0.58
CA ALA A 227 -10.45 16.12 1.96
C ALA A 227 -9.11 15.48 2.36
N PHE A 228 -8.49 14.69 1.48
CA PHE A 228 -7.20 14.09 1.73
C PHE A 228 -6.05 15.12 1.61
N SER A 229 -6.02 15.90 0.53
CA SER A 229 -4.94 16.87 0.28
C SER A 229 -4.89 18.02 1.28
N ALA A 230 -5.99 18.29 1.99
CA ALA A 230 -6.00 19.25 3.11
C ALA A 230 -5.15 18.76 4.31
N ILE A 231 -4.98 17.44 4.47
CA ILE A 231 -4.14 16.85 5.52
C ILE A 231 -2.72 16.60 4.96
N TYR A 232 -2.64 16.03 3.76
CA TYR A 232 -1.41 15.67 3.06
C TYR A 232 -1.35 16.33 1.68
N PRO A 233 -0.90 17.60 1.60
CA PRO A 233 -0.78 18.32 0.31
C PRO A 233 0.18 17.63 -0.66
N VAL A 234 1.24 17.02 -0.13
CA VAL A 234 2.18 16.16 -0.86
C VAL A 234 2.70 15.09 0.10
N ASN A 235 2.46 13.84 -0.22
CA ASN A 235 3.05 12.70 0.50
C ASN A 235 3.50 11.59 -0.45
N SER A 236 3.99 11.96 -1.63
CA SER A 236 4.58 11.05 -2.60
C SER A 236 6.10 11.25 -2.69
N ARG A 237 6.82 10.16 -2.93
CA ARG A 237 8.26 10.16 -3.14
C ARG A 237 8.57 10.56 -4.60
N PRO A 238 9.62 11.37 -4.86
CA PRO A 238 10.08 11.59 -6.23
C PRO A 238 10.40 10.29 -6.97
N LEU A 239 10.21 10.31 -8.29
CA LEU A 239 10.49 9.17 -9.16
C LEU A 239 11.96 8.76 -9.06
N GLN A 240 12.20 7.45 -9.11
CA GLN A 240 13.51 6.84 -9.04
C GLN A 240 13.92 6.29 -10.40
N ASP A 241 15.23 6.17 -10.62
CA ASP A 241 15.77 5.58 -11.84
C ASP A 241 15.45 4.08 -11.92
N LEU A 242 15.12 3.61 -13.10
CA LEU A 242 14.91 2.19 -13.37
C LEU A 242 16.19 1.36 -13.27
N HIS A 243 17.37 1.95 -13.44
CA HIS A 243 18.66 1.25 -13.46
C HIS A 243 18.65 -0.01 -14.34
N GLY A 244 17.99 0.07 -15.49
CA GLY A 244 17.88 -1.04 -16.44
C GLY A 244 16.83 -2.10 -16.12
N ARG A 245 16.06 -1.94 -15.03
CA ARG A 245 14.90 -2.81 -14.76
C ARG A 245 13.87 -2.68 -15.89
N LYS A 246 13.19 -3.77 -16.19
CA LYS A 246 12.11 -3.79 -17.16
C LYS A 246 10.77 -3.63 -16.43
N ILE A 247 9.87 -2.89 -17.07
CA ILE A 247 8.47 -2.89 -16.70
C ILE A 247 7.75 -3.76 -17.71
N GLU A 248 7.00 -4.73 -17.22
CA GLU A 248 6.18 -5.61 -18.04
C GLU A 248 4.71 -5.22 -17.92
N ALA A 249 3.93 -5.50 -18.98
CA ALA A 249 2.49 -5.27 -19.03
C ALA A 249 1.78 -6.59 -19.31
N SER A 250 0.71 -6.86 -18.56
CA SER A 250 -0.24 -7.93 -18.91
C SER A 250 -1.15 -7.49 -20.07
N GLU A 251 -1.88 -8.44 -20.64
CA GLU A 251 -2.98 -8.16 -21.57
C GLU A 251 -4.14 -7.46 -20.84
#